data_cc384f5f4835de659a25b7983556bfd1
#
_entry.id   cc384f5f4835de659a25b7983556bfd1
#
_cell.length_a   1.000
_cell.length_b   1.000
_cell.length_c   1.000
_cell.angle_alpha   90.00
_cell.angle_beta   90.00
_cell.angle_gamma   90.00
#
_symmetry.space_group_name_H-M   'P 1'
#
loop_
_entity.id
_entity.type
_entity.pdbx_description
1 polymer ?
#
loop_
_entity_poly.entity_id
_entity_poly.type
_entity_poly.pdbx_seq_one_letter_code
_entity_poly.pdbx_strand_id
1 'polypeptide(L)'
;KMKIKRLMAGLLCGAVGAATLGLSGCGNAADSGMMDAANANAVAGGSSDLPVITWKMGSTWGDGNIHFTCDERFSELVSQLTDGRFTITNYPEGSLCAANQLFDYVQNGTIQCGGDWGGYWSGKDTAFELLSTTMDNFTGMDYYIWITQGGGLKCYQDMYGKYNMTYFPIMINHAESGIRSTKPITSIKNMQSM
;
A
#
# COMPACT_ATOMS: atom_id res chain seq x y z
N LYS A 1 4.33 -5.53 -27.51
CA LYS A 1 5.21 -5.29 -26.32
C LYS A 1 5.41 -3.80 -26.02
N MET A 2 4.47 -2.89 -26.21
CA MET A 2 4.79 -1.47 -25.97
C MET A 2 3.56 -0.56 -26.02
N LYS A 3 2.46 -0.88 -25.37
CA LYS A 3 1.32 0.05 -25.31
C LYS A 3 0.68 0.23 -23.92
N ILE A 4 1.10 -0.54 -22.92
CA ILE A 4 0.51 -0.45 -21.56
C ILE A 4 1.08 0.72 -20.74
N LYS A 5 2.32 1.15 -21.01
CA LYS A 5 2.96 2.27 -20.27
C LYS A 5 2.31 3.66 -20.49
N ARG A 6 1.43 3.82 -21.47
CA ARG A 6 0.81 5.13 -21.78
C ARG A 6 -0.61 5.31 -21.22
N LEU A 7 -1.25 4.24 -20.75
CA LEU A 7 -2.63 4.31 -20.25
C LEU A 7 -2.74 4.76 -18.80
N MET A 8 -1.70 4.57 -18.00
CA MET A 8 -1.72 4.95 -16.56
C MET A 8 -1.34 6.41 -16.29
N ALA A 9 -0.69 7.10 -17.22
CA ALA A 9 -0.30 8.49 -17.06
C ALA A 9 -1.42 9.51 -17.35
N GLY A 10 -2.54 9.06 -17.92
CA GLY A 10 -3.65 9.94 -18.36
C GLY A 10 -4.76 10.17 -17.34
N LEU A 11 -4.79 9.43 -16.22
CA LEU A 11 -5.94 9.46 -15.30
C LEU A 11 -5.78 10.38 -14.08
N LEU A 12 -4.67 11.09 -13.95
CA LEU A 12 -4.38 11.94 -12.76
C LEU A 12 -4.25 13.45 -13.03
N CYS A 13 -4.57 13.91 -14.23
CA CYS A 13 -4.49 15.33 -14.54
C CYS A 13 -5.77 15.83 -15.22
N GLY A 14 -6.77 16.20 -14.42
CA GLY A 14 -7.96 16.82 -14.97
C GLY A 14 -9.05 17.16 -13.97
N ALA A 15 -8.79 17.98 -12.96
CA ALA A 15 -9.83 18.74 -12.29
C ALA A 15 -9.23 19.86 -11.43
N VAL A 16 -8.79 20.92 -12.06
CA VAL A 16 -8.68 22.25 -11.42
C VAL A 16 -9.32 23.23 -12.38
N GLY A 17 -10.51 23.70 -12.05
CA GLY A 17 -11.24 24.69 -12.83
C GLY A 17 -12.43 25.31 -12.08
N ALA A 18 -12.20 26.50 -11.56
CA ALA A 18 -13.15 27.57 -11.30
C ALA A 18 -14.20 27.41 -10.19
N ALA A 19 -13.88 27.95 -9.02
CA ALA A 19 -14.86 28.38 -8.02
C ALA A 19 -15.23 29.86 -8.26
N THR A 20 -16.52 30.15 -8.41
CA THR A 20 -17.09 31.49 -8.33
C THR A 20 -17.72 31.75 -6.96
N LEU A 21 -17.45 32.89 -6.45
CA LEU A 21 -17.86 33.50 -5.18
C LEU A 21 -19.37 33.56 -4.97
N GLY A 22 -19.80 33.25 -3.76
CA GLY A 22 -21.10 33.66 -3.23
C GLY A 22 -20.99 33.87 -1.71
N LEU A 23 -20.93 35.16 -1.32
CA LEU A 23 -21.05 35.59 0.09
C LEU A 23 -22.50 35.52 0.52
N SER A 24 -22.78 35.00 1.70
CA SER A 24 -23.47 35.72 2.79
C SER A 24 -24.11 34.80 3.82
N GLY A 25 -24.01 35.18 5.09
CA GLY A 25 -24.97 34.78 6.12
C GLY A 25 -24.36 34.27 7.43
N CYS A 26 -24.19 35.19 8.41
CA CYS A 26 -23.96 34.85 9.82
C CYS A 26 -25.15 34.10 10.44
N GLY A 27 -24.87 33.17 11.33
CA GLY A 27 -25.90 32.59 12.22
C GLY A 27 -25.26 31.62 13.23
N ASN A 28 -25.38 31.96 14.51
CA ASN A 28 -24.92 31.26 15.71
C ASN A 28 -25.53 29.87 15.89
N ALA A 29 -24.79 29.01 16.52
CA ALA A 29 -25.08 28.27 17.77
C ALA A 29 -24.53 26.86 17.73
N ALA A 30 -23.91 26.49 18.85
CA ALA A 30 -23.36 25.19 19.17
C ALA A 30 -24.39 24.06 19.06
N ASP A 31 -23.98 22.96 18.43
CA ASP A 31 -24.43 21.63 18.84
C ASP A 31 -23.37 20.58 18.51
N SER A 32 -23.02 19.81 19.54
CA SER A 32 -22.11 18.67 19.49
C SER A 32 -22.87 17.47 18.93
N GLY A 33 -22.78 17.26 17.63
CA GLY A 33 -23.34 16.10 16.93
C GLY A 33 -22.26 15.24 16.32
N MET A 34 -22.27 13.97 16.66
CA MET A 34 -21.46 12.91 16.06
C MET A 34 -21.49 13.02 14.52
N MET A 35 -20.31 12.99 13.91
CA MET A 35 -20.22 12.88 12.44
C MET A 35 -20.66 11.49 12.03
N ASP A 36 -21.86 11.38 11.51
CA ASP A 36 -22.30 10.24 10.71
C ASP A 36 -21.49 10.21 9.42
N ALA A 37 -20.67 9.17 9.29
CA ALA A 37 -19.91 8.87 8.08
C ALA A 37 -20.82 8.24 7.01
N ALA A 38 -21.82 8.99 6.54
CA ALA A 38 -22.69 8.52 5.47
C ALA A 38 -23.18 9.71 4.63
N ASN A 39 -22.32 10.29 3.85
CA ASN A 39 -22.73 10.95 2.59
C ASN A 39 -21.51 11.30 1.72
N ALA A 40 -20.80 10.28 1.23
CA ALA A 40 -20.02 10.45 0.02
C ALA A 40 -21.00 10.43 -1.14
N ASN A 41 -21.49 11.61 -1.54
CA ASN A 41 -22.15 11.77 -2.81
C ASN A 41 -21.21 11.25 -3.91
N ALA A 42 -21.53 10.07 -4.42
CA ALA A 42 -20.90 9.55 -5.63
C ALA A 42 -21.09 10.60 -6.73
N VAL A 43 -19.98 11.16 -7.19
CA VAL A 43 -19.95 11.89 -8.45
C VAL A 43 -20.22 10.86 -9.55
N ALA A 44 -21.49 10.66 -9.87
CA ALA A 44 -21.90 9.87 -11.03
C ALA A 44 -21.48 10.63 -12.30
N GLY A 45 -20.37 10.24 -12.89
CA GLY A 45 -19.79 10.84 -14.08
C GLY A 45 -18.68 9.98 -14.66
N GLY A 46 -18.75 8.66 -14.48
CA GLY A 46 -17.80 7.71 -15.08
C GLY A 46 -18.28 7.30 -16.47
N SER A 47 -17.52 7.64 -17.52
CA SER A 47 -17.72 7.17 -18.88
C SER A 47 -17.91 5.65 -18.91
N SER A 48 -19.02 5.19 -19.51
CA SER A 48 -19.33 3.76 -19.72
C SER A 48 -18.30 2.99 -20.56
N ASP A 49 -17.33 3.70 -21.13
CA ASP A 49 -16.34 3.17 -22.07
C ASP A 49 -15.02 2.71 -21.43
N LEU A 50 -14.88 2.81 -20.11
CA LEU A 50 -13.66 2.33 -19.44
C LEU A 50 -13.64 0.79 -19.39
N PRO A 51 -12.48 0.16 -19.62
CA PRO A 51 -12.36 -1.30 -19.62
C PRO A 51 -12.65 -1.89 -18.24
N VAL A 52 -13.21 -3.10 -18.24
CA VAL A 52 -13.28 -3.93 -17.03
C VAL A 52 -11.95 -4.65 -16.87
N ILE A 53 -11.35 -4.54 -15.67
CA ILE A 53 -10.04 -5.11 -15.35
C ILE A 53 -10.20 -6.07 -14.18
N THR A 54 -9.62 -7.25 -14.31
CA THR A 54 -9.54 -8.23 -13.20
C THR A 54 -8.10 -8.65 -13.02
N TRP A 55 -7.59 -8.49 -11.79
CA TRP A 55 -6.24 -8.89 -11.40
C TRP A 55 -6.27 -9.95 -10.31
N LYS A 56 -5.15 -10.66 -10.20
CA LYS A 56 -4.83 -11.54 -9.07
C LYS A 56 -3.72 -10.90 -8.27
N MET A 57 -3.89 -10.89 -6.95
CA MET A 57 -2.89 -10.45 -5.99
C MET A 57 -2.48 -11.63 -5.13
N GLY A 58 -1.22 -12.04 -5.22
CA GLY A 58 -0.64 -12.98 -4.28
C GLY A 58 -0.15 -12.25 -3.04
N SER A 59 -0.20 -12.89 -1.87
CA SER A 59 0.33 -12.35 -0.63
C SER A 59 1.42 -13.24 -0.05
N THR A 60 2.40 -12.64 0.64
CA THR A 60 3.37 -13.36 1.46
C THR A 60 2.84 -13.68 2.85
N TRP A 61 1.62 -13.26 3.16
CA TRP A 61 0.96 -13.52 4.44
C TRP A 61 -0.22 -14.47 4.30
N GLY A 62 -0.36 -15.33 5.31
CA GLY A 62 -1.45 -16.28 5.39
C GLY A 62 -2.79 -15.65 5.74
N ASP A 63 -3.86 -16.41 5.51
CA ASP A 63 -5.21 -16.06 5.91
C ASP A 63 -5.29 -15.78 7.43
N GLY A 64 -6.08 -14.76 7.81
CA GLY A 64 -6.19 -14.29 9.19
C GLY A 64 -5.03 -13.44 9.69
N ASN A 65 -4.00 -13.19 8.89
CA ASN A 65 -2.94 -12.25 9.23
C ASN A 65 -3.41 -10.81 8.94
N ILE A 66 -3.08 -9.87 9.85
CA ILE A 66 -3.46 -8.45 9.69
C ILE A 66 -2.93 -7.84 8.39
N HIS A 67 -1.77 -8.24 7.92
CA HIS A 67 -1.20 -7.76 6.67
C HIS A 67 -2.02 -8.23 5.46
N PHE A 68 -2.48 -9.49 5.49
CA PHE A 68 -3.38 -9.99 4.45
C PHE A 68 -4.73 -9.26 4.44
N THR A 69 -5.26 -8.91 5.60
CA THR A 69 -6.46 -8.05 5.70
C THR A 69 -6.23 -6.66 5.09
N CYS A 70 -5.01 -6.12 5.18
CA CYS A 70 -4.67 -4.86 4.51
C CYS A 70 -4.64 -5.01 2.99
N ASP A 71 -4.14 -6.13 2.47
CA ASP A 71 -4.18 -6.45 1.04
C ASP A 71 -5.64 -6.53 0.54
N GLU A 72 -6.51 -7.20 1.29
CA GLU A 72 -7.95 -7.30 0.99
C GLU A 72 -8.61 -5.92 1.01
N ARG A 73 -8.30 -5.08 2.02
CA ARG A 73 -8.83 -3.73 2.10
C ARG A 73 -8.39 -2.85 0.94
N PHE A 74 -7.14 -2.97 0.51
CA PHE A 74 -6.66 -2.28 -0.70
C PHE A 74 -7.48 -2.68 -1.93
N SER A 75 -7.69 -3.97 -2.13
CA SER A 75 -8.46 -4.51 -3.26
C SER A 75 -9.91 -4.05 -3.25
N GLU A 76 -10.53 -4.03 -2.07
CA GLU A 76 -11.88 -3.51 -1.86
C GLU A 76 -11.99 -2.03 -2.25
N LEU A 77 -11.04 -1.19 -1.79
CA LEU A 77 -11.01 0.24 -2.10
C LEU A 77 -10.84 0.49 -3.60
N VAL A 78 -9.97 -0.27 -4.26
CA VAL A 78 -9.81 -0.19 -5.74
C VAL A 78 -11.13 -0.49 -6.43
N SER A 79 -11.84 -1.53 -6.02
CA SER A 79 -13.15 -1.87 -6.57
C SER A 79 -14.18 -0.76 -6.33
N GLN A 80 -14.25 -0.24 -5.11
CA GLN A 80 -15.18 0.85 -4.76
C GLN A 80 -14.90 2.13 -5.57
N LEU A 81 -13.63 2.54 -5.69
CA LEU A 81 -13.24 3.74 -6.42
C LEU A 81 -13.44 3.64 -7.95
N THR A 82 -13.65 2.44 -8.46
CA THR A 82 -13.83 2.17 -9.88
C THR A 82 -15.22 1.62 -10.23
N ASP A 83 -16.18 1.71 -9.32
CA ASP A 83 -17.54 1.16 -9.45
C ASP A 83 -17.54 -0.31 -9.90
N GLY A 84 -16.63 -1.13 -9.32
CA GLY A 84 -16.46 -2.54 -9.64
C GLY A 84 -15.78 -2.82 -10.99
N ARG A 85 -15.34 -1.82 -11.71
CA ARG A 85 -14.67 -2.00 -13.03
C ARG A 85 -13.26 -2.54 -12.91
N PHE A 86 -12.59 -2.28 -11.82
CA PHE A 86 -11.30 -2.88 -11.51
C PHE A 86 -11.43 -3.71 -10.23
N THR A 87 -11.32 -5.02 -10.38
CA THR A 87 -11.40 -5.98 -9.28
C THR A 87 -10.06 -6.69 -9.10
N ILE A 88 -9.66 -6.89 -7.85
CA ILE A 88 -8.46 -7.63 -7.48
C ILE A 88 -8.89 -8.78 -6.57
N THR A 89 -8.59 -10.01 -6.96
CA THR A 89 -8.81 -11.19 -6.13
C THR A 89 -7.56 -11.49 -5.33
N ASN A 90 -7.67 -11.48 -4.00
CA ASN A 90 -6.57 -11.76 -3.09
C ASN A 90 -6.40 -13.24 -2.83
N TYR A 91 -5.16 -13.68 -2.78
CA TYR A 91 -4.76 -15.06 -2.53
C TYR A 91 -3.73 -15.07 -1.40
N PRO A 92 -4.00 -15.77 -0.28
CA PRO A 92 -3.06 -15.87 0.83
C PRO A 92 -1.81 -16.65 0.43
N GLU A 93 -0.79 -16.59 1.30
CA GLU A 93 0.48 -17.29 1.13
C GLU A 93 0.29 -18.75 0.68
N GLY A 94 1.10 -19.17 -0.29
CA GLY A 94 1.10 -20.53 -0.80
C GLY A 94 -0.02 -20.87 -1.79
N SER A 95 -1.02 -20.00 -1.98
CA SER A 95 -2.16 -20.30 -2.86
C SER A 95 -1.84 -20.19 -4.35
N LEU A 96 -0.99 -19.25 -4.75
CA LEU A 96 -0.56 -19.06 -6.13
C LEU A 96 0.89 -19.47 -6.38
N CYS A 97 1.76 -19.20 -5.41
CA CYS A 97 3.18 -19.54 -5.43
C CYS A 97 3.72 -19.56 -4.00
N ALA A 98 4.91 -20.10 -3.80
CA ALA A 98 5.59 -19.96 -2.51
C ALA A 98 5.93 -18.47 -2.25
N ALA A 99 5.93 -18.05 -0.97
CA ALA A 99 6.17 -16.66 -0.59
C ALA A 99 7.47 -16.08 -1.20
N ASN A 100 8.54 -16.85 -1.20
CA ASN A 100 9.84 -16.44 -1.76
C ASN A 100 9.88 -16.37 -3.30
N GLN A 101 8.82 -16.76 -3.99
CA GLN A 101 8.69 -16.69 -5.45
C GLN A 101 7.79 -15.55 -5.91
N LEU A 102 7.06 -14.92 -4.99
CA LEU A 102 6.05 -13.91 -5.32
C LEU A 102 6.64 -12.75 -6.16
N PHE A 103 7.80 -12.25 -5.77
CA PHE A 103 8.48 -11.19 -6.49
C PHE A 103 8.72 -11.53 -7.97
N ASP A 104 9.23 -12.74 -8.25
CA ASP A 104 9.53 -13.16 -9.61
C ASP A 104 8.26 -13.37 -10.43
N TYR A 105 7.18 -13.84 -9.81
CA TYR A 105 5.88 -14.01 -10.45
C TYR A 105 5.22 -12.69 -10.83
N VAL A 106 5.38 -11.66 -9.99
CA VAL A 106 4.91 -10.30 -10.31
C VAL A 106 5.81 -9.66 -11.36
N GLN A 107 7.14 -9.79 -11.22
CA GLN A 107 8.11 -9.22 -12.14
C GLN A 107 7.91 -9.71 -13.58
N ASN A 108 7.64 -11.00 -13.74
CA ASN A 108 7.44 -11.62 -15.06
C ASN A 108 5.99 -11.53 -15.58
N GLY A 109 5.06 -10.99 -14.76
CA GLY A 109 3.66 -10.78 -15.11
C GLY A 109 2.77 -12.02 -15.00
N THR A 110 3.22 -13.10 -14.36
CA THR A 110 2.40 -14.30 -14.09
C THR A 110 1.27 -13.95 -13.12
N ILE A 111 1.56 -13.09 -12.13
CA ILE A 111 0.61 -12.48 -11.19
C ILE A 111 0.69 -10.97 -11.42
N GLN A 112 -0.43 -10.27 -11.37
CA GLN A 112 -0.48 -8.85 -11.69
C GLN A 112 0.03 -7.96 -10.57
N CYS A 113 -0.15 -8.36 -9.30
CA CYS A 113 0.34 -7.63 -8.14
C CYS A 113 0.60 -8.58 -6.96
N GLY A 114 1.37 -8.11 -5.97
CA GLY A 114 1.71 -8.84 -4.78
C GLY A 114 1.66 -7.97 -3.53
N GLY A 115 1.20 -8.55 -2.41
CA GLY A 115 1.30 -7.99 -1.07
C GLY A 115 2.49 -8.60 -0.33
N ASP A 116 3.50 -7.78 -0.02
CA ASP A 116 4.73 -8.25 0.59
C ASP A 116 5.42 -7.18 1.45
N TRP A 117 6.49 -7.60 2.09
CA TRP A 117 7.43 -6.69 2.73
C TRP A 117 8.75 -6.69 1.95
N GLY A 118 9.15 -5.52 1.46
CA GLY A 118 10.32 -5.39 0.60
C GLY A 118 11.61 -6.01 1.14
N GLY A 119 11.78 -6.07 2.47
CA GLY A 119 12.96 -6.69 3.10
C GLY A 119 13.18 -8.15 2.75
N TYR A 120 12.15 -8.88 2.33
CA TYR A 120 12.31 -10.27 1.84
C TYR A 120 13.17 -10.37 0.58
N TRP A 121 13.35 -9.27 -0.13
CA TRP A 121 14.07 -9.23 -1.41
C TRP A 121 15.50 -8.71 -1.30
N SER A 122 16.04 -8.60 -0.09
CA SER A 122 17.42 -8.15 0.17
C SER A 122 18.47 -8.95 -0.60
N GLY A 123 18.20 -10.22 -0.88
CA GLY A 123 19.05 -11.06 -1.74
C GLY A 123 19.08 -10.66 -3.22
N LYS A 124 18.12 -9.83 -3.68
CA LYS A 124 18.09 -9.31 -5.06
C LYS A 124 18.81 -7.95 -5.18
N ASP A 125 18.58 -7.08 -4.22
CA ASP A 125 19.25 -5.78 -4.09
C ASP A 125 19.25 -5.38 -2.60
N THR A 126 20.40 -5.05 -2.03
CA THR A 126 20.53 -4.64 -0.63
C THR A 126 19.75 -3.36 -0.31
N ALA A 127 19.39 -2.56 -1.31
CA ALA A 127 18.55 -1.40 -1.15
C ALA A 127 17.14 -1.77 -0.63
N PHE A 128 16.65 -2.99 -0.89
CA PHE A 128 15.39 -3.46 -0.32
C PHE A 128 15.44 -3.55 1.20
N GLU A 129 16.53 -4.06 1.76
CA GLU A 129 16.72 -4.13 3.20
C GLU A 129 16.80 -2.72 3.80
N LEU A 130 17.60 -1.84 3.21
CA LEU A 130 17.78 -0.47 3.69
C LEU A 130 16.46 0.33 3.73
N LEU A 131 15.61 0.19 2.70
CA LEU A 131 14.34 0.90 2.63
C LEU A 131 13.24 0.28 3.50
N SER A 132 13.32 -1.02 3.77
CA SER A 132 12.27 -1.78 4.47
C SER A 132 12.53 -1.92 5.96
N THR A 133 13.77 -1.78 6.41
CA THR A 133 14.12 -1.70 7.81
C THR A 133 14.16 -0.23 8.22
N THR A 134 13.61 0.03 9.38
CA THR A 134 13.48 1.37 9.95
C THR A 134 14.76 2.17 9.81
N MET A 135 14.64 3.35 9.27
CA MET A 135 15.57 4.40 9.62
C MET A 135 15.48 4.58 11.13
N ASP A 136 16.59 4.32 11.83
CA ASP A 136 16.67 4.43 13.28
C ASP A 136 15.97 5.69 13.78
N ASN A 137 15.09 5.50 14.76
CA ASN A 137 14.28 6.53 15.41
C ASN A 137 13.04 7.05 14.67
N PHE A 138 12.64 6.49 13.54
CA PHE A 138 11.36 6.85 12.94
C PHE A 138 10.21 6.16 13.69
N THR A 139 9.23 6.95 14.09
CA THR A 139 7.91 6.42 14.44
C THR A 139 7.14 6.05 13.16
N GLY A 140 6.04 5.31 13.29
CA GLY A 140 5.17 5.03 12.14
C GLY A 140 4.66 6.30 11.45
N MET A 141 4.44 7.39 12.21
CA MET A 141 4.04 8.68 11.67
C MET A 141 5.18 9.37 10.91
N ASP A 142 6.39 9.33 11.42
CA ASP A 142 7.56 9.88 10.73
C ASP A 142 7.78 9.16 9.40
N TYR A 143 7.61 7.83 9.41
CA TYR A 143 7.71 7.03 8.20
C TYR A 143 6.60 7.38 7.19
N TYR A 144 5.36 7.56 7.66
CA TYR A 144 4.25 8.00 6.81
C TYR A 144 4.53 9.37 6.15
N ILE A 145 5.04 10.34 6.93
CA ILE A 145 5.40 11.66 6.41
C ILE A 145 6.55 11.53 5.40
N TRP A 146 7.55 10.71 5.69
CA TRP A 146 8.66 10.48 4.77
C TRP A 146 8.19 9.85 3.46
N ILE A 147 7.35 8.80 3.52
CA ILE A 147 6.79 8.16 2.32
C ILE A 147 5.98 9.15 1.50
N THR A 148 5.11 9.94 2.13
CA THR A 148 4.14 10.78 1.41
C THR A 148 4.70 12.14 0.98
N GLN A 149 5.65 12.70 1.73
CA GLN A 149 6.13 14.07 1.54
C GLN A 149 7.66 14.21 1.52
N GLY A 150 8.38 13.27 2.12
CA GLY A 150 9.83 13.31 2.23
C GLY A 150 10.58 12.62 1.07
N GLY A 151 9.87 12.20 0.02
CA GLY A 151 10.48 11.55 -1.14
C GLY A 151 10.62 10.03 -1.03
N GLY A 152 10.20 9.42 0.08
CA GLY A 152 10.30 7.98 0.30
C GLY A 152 9.57 7.15 -0.76
N LEU A 153 8.37 7.56 -1.16
CA LEU A 153 7.63 6.89 -2.23
C LEU A 153 8.44 6.84 -3.52
N LYS A 154 9.12 7.92 -3.86
CA LYS A 154 9.97 7.95 -5.06
C LYS A 154 11.14 6.98 -4.95
N CYS A 155 11.77 6.86 -3.79
CA CYS A 155 12.86 5.89 -3.58
C CYS A 155 12.39 4.46 -3.83
N TYR A 156 11.23 4.09 -3.30
CA TYR A 156 10.63 2.77 -3.56
C TYR A 156 10.26 2.58 -5.02
N GLN A 157 9.65 3.56 -5.65
CA GLN A 157 9.24 3.46 -7.07
C GLN A 157 10.46 3.35 -7.99
N ASP A 158 11.53 4.09 -7.73
CA ASP A 158 12.78 3.99 -8.48
C ASP A 158 13.43 2.61 -8.32
N MET A 159 13.36 2.04 -7.12
CA MET A 159 13.92 0.72 -6.86
C MET A 159 13.11 -0.39 -7.52
N TYR A 160 11.81 -0.47 -7.28
CA TYR A 160 10.94 -1.47 -7.89
C TYR A 160 10.85 -1.29 -9.41
N GLY A 161 11.00 -0.06 -9.90
CA GLY A 161 11.04 0.25 -11.33
C GLY A 161 12.17 -0.44 -12.09
N LYS A 162 13.31 -0.74 -11.44
CA LYS A 162 14.42 -1.53 -12.02
C LYS A 162 13.97 -2.95 -12.41
N TYR A 163 12.94 -3.45 -11.70
CA TYR A 163 12.38 -4.78 -11.88
C TYR A 163 11.05 -4.78 -12.64
N ASN A 164 10.76 -3.69 -13.37
CA ASN A 164 9.51 -3.53 -14.13
C ASN A 164 8.24 -3.58 -13.27
N MET A 165 8.34 -3.14 -12.02
CA MET A 165 7.23 -3.09 -11.05
C MET A 165 6.96 -1.66 -10.60
N THR A 166 5.76 -1.41 -10.10
CA THR A 166 5.36 -0.15 -9.45
C THR A 166 5.00 -0.44 -8.01
N TYR A 167 5.52 0.37 -7.10
CA TYR A 167 5.27 0.24 -5.66
C TYR A 167 4.12 1.13 -5.20
N PHE A 168 3.28 0.58 -4.33
CA PHE A 168 2.24 1.29 -3.58
C PHE A 168 2.34 0.92 -2.10
N PRO A 169 2.46 1.88 -1.18
CA PRO A 169 2.42 1.59 0.25
C PRO A 169 1.00 1.23 0.67
N ILE A 170 0.81 0.07 1.26
CA ILE A 170 -0.49 -0.41 1.75
C ILE A 170 -0.59 -0.22 3.26
N MET A 171 0.49 -0.49 3.99
CA MET A 171 0.51 -0.47 5.45
C MET A 171 1.87 -0.02 5.97
N ILE A 172 1.86 0.60 7.15
CA ILE A 172 3.04 0.87 7.95
C ILE A 172 2.92 0.05 9.23
N ASN A 173 3.87 -0.86 9.44
CA ASN A 173 3.91 -1.65 10.67
C ASN A 173 4.43 -0.79 11.84
N HIS A 174 3.87 -1.02 13.03
CA HIS A 174 4.37 -0.38 14.25
C HIS A 174 5.65 -1.07 14.74
N ALA A 175 6.25 -0.47 15.78
CA ALA A 175 7.43 -1.03 16.43
C ALA A 175 7.22 -2.49 16.83
N GLU A 176 8.15 -3.34 16.44
CA GLU A 176 8.19 -4.74 16.81
C GLU A 176 9.10 -4.98 18.02
N SER A 177 8.89 -6.11 18.71
CA SER A 177 9.78 -6.51 19.80
C SER A 177 11.13 -6.90 19.22
N GLY A 178 12.21 -6.20 19.62
CA GLY A 178 13.55 -6.50 19.17
C GLY A 178 14.07 -7.87 19.62
N ILE A 179 13.71 -8.28 20.82
CA ILE A 179 14.12 -9.58 21.39
C ILE A 179 12.95 -10.18 22.18
N ARG A 180 12.66 -11.45 21.91
CA ARG A 180 11.77 -12.28 22.73
C ARG A 180 12.55 -13.42 23.32
N SER A 181 12.49 -13.60 24.65
CA SER A 181 13.21 -14.64 25.37
C SER A 181 12.35 -15.27 26.44
N THR A 182 12.54 -16.56 26.67
CA THR A 182 11.92 -17.31 27.79
C THR A 182 12.58 -17.04 29.13
N LYS A 183 13.74 -16.38 29.15
CA LYS A 183 14.49 -16.03 30.35
C LYS A 183 14.82 -14.53 30.35
N PRO A 184 14.92 -13.88 31.52
CA PRO A 184 15.34 -12.49 31.59
C PRO A 184 16.74 -12.29 31.01
N ILE A 185 16.92 -11.32 30.13
CA ILE A 185 18.19 -10.90 29.57
C ILE A 185 18.61 -9.64 30.30
N THR A 186 19.64 -9.74 31.14
CA THR A 186 20.15 -8.63 31.97
C THR A 186 21.56 -8.19 31.59
N SER A 187 22.19 -8.89 30.67
CA SER A 187 23.55 -8.59 30.19
C SER A 187 23.84 -9.21 28.82
N ILE A 188 24.81 -8.68 28.12
CA ILE A 188 25.32 -9.26 26.86
C ILE A 188 25.80 -10.70 27.05
N LYS A 189 26.39 -11.00 28.21
CA LYS A 189 26.84 -12.37 28.54
C LYS A 189 25.66 -13.36 28.61
N ASN A 190 24.48 -12.93 29.07
CA ASN A 190 23.28 -13.77 29.06
C ASN A 190 22.83 -14.06 27.61
N MET A 191 22.95 -13.11 26.70
CA MET A 191 22.60 -13.31 25.30
C MET A 191 23.56 -14.31 24.61
N GLN A 192 24.84 -14.27 24.95
CA GLN A 192 25.83 -15.18 24.37
C GLN A 192 25.67 -16.64 24.84
N SER A 193 24.96 -16.87 25.94
CA SER A 193 24.75 -18.19 26.55
C SER A 193 23.39 -18.80 26.24
N MET A 194 22.60 -18.17 25.38
CA MET A 194 21.26 -18.60 24.95
C MET A 194 21.32 -19.26 23.59
#